data_b199c1b003a74669c23678e4bf87a8e2
#
_entry.id   b199c1b003a74669c23678e4bf87a8e2
#
_cell.length_a   1.000
_cell.length_b   1.000
_cell.length_c   1.000
_cell.angle_alpha   90.00
_cell.angle_beta   90.00
_cell.angle_gamma   90.00
#
_symmetry.space_group_name_H-M   'P 1'
#
loop_
_entity.id
_entity.type
_entity.pdbx_description
1 polymer ?
#
loop_
_entity_poly.entity_id
_entity_poly.type
_entity_poly.pdbx_seq_one_letter_code
_entity_poly.pdbx_strand_id
1 'polypeptide(L)'
;SHKAIATGLTPNTTYSYRVGYDGNWSNIKSFITANTNKEEFKFLYMTDSHIMDNEYVENARWSAITAAKQAPDAKFLLFTGDFVETGTEQNSEWEWEQWFEVSMKPLLSRMALAPTDGNHDDTPNLNYTYHFNTDKAFNETATVKPQFDGITYSFVYGDALFMVYSHQDFWRGSYSYANGTSTYLSNDVANWFRDQVEKYPDTKWRIAAVHKNLFTGSGHQADEDGALFRATLLPVFQELNIDFVIQGHDHIYEVMGPINNTTKTIVPGSVTNVELVSPDSNKNPKGQQGGTFNVKEGTLYFVNGTCGRKRYYPYTQDEMEAGFDKHKVEGYWDLFTGKYGQPGAPAFSEISVSSSEIEVKTYTSDANAQATLFDTFKIVKNGNTGIEENKQSAKLYPTYAKDKINTTESDIIRVNAIDLTGKIYPLPFDNQHIDVSNLTDGI
;
A
#
# COMPACT_ATOMS: atom_id res chain seq x y z
N SER A 1 -14.22 15.79 -23.53
CA SER A 1 -12.84 15.28 -23.39
C SER A 1 -12.37 14.63 -24.69
N HIS A 2 -11.07 14.68 -24.97
CA HIS A 2 -10.46 14.03 -26.11
C HIS A 2 -9.58 12.88 -25.60
N LYS A 3 -9.84 11.67 -26.09
CA LYS A 3 -9.08 10.48 -25.73
C LYS A 3 -8.36 9.93 -26.97
N ALA A 4 -7.09 9.58 -26.84
CA ALA A 4 -6.30 9.00 -27.91
C ALA A 4 -5.51 7.79 -27.40
N ILE A 5 -5.39 6.77 -28.23
CA ILE A 5 -4.64 5.55 -27.93
C ILE A 5 -3.52 5.43 -28.95
N ALA A 6 -2.27 5.36 -28.47
CA ALA A 6 -1.12 5.05 -29.28
C ALA A 6 -0.88 3.53 -29.27
N THR A 7 -0.85 2.92 -30.45
CA THR A 7 -0.65 1.47 -30.63
C THR A 7 0.63 1.17 -31.39
N GLY A 8 1.08 -0.08 -31.36
CA GLY A 8 2.27 -0.51 -32.09
C GLY A 8 3.59 0.01 -31.53
N LEU A 9 3.60 0.40 -30.26
CA LEU A 9 4.80 0.89 -29.58
C LEU A 9 5.72 -0.28 -29.22
N THR A 10 7.03 -0.06 -29.37
CA THR A 10 8.06 -1.01 -28.94
C THR A 10 8.29 -0.91 -27.45
N PRO A 11 8.38 -2.02 -26.71
CA PRO A 11 8.71 -2.01 -25.27
C PRO A 11 10.07 -1.34 -24.99
N ASN A 12 10.23 -0.82 -23.77
CA ASN A 12 11.43 -0.17 -23.24
C ASN A 12 12.02 0.91 -24.19
N THR A 13 11.12 1.68 -24.82
CA THR A 13 11.49 2.66 -25.83
C THR A 13 10.97 4.04 -25.46
N THR A 14 11.83 5.04 -25.58
CA THR A 14 11.43 6.44 -25.37
C THR A 14 10.72 6.97 -26.60
N TYR A 15 9.52 7.47 -26.42
CA TYR A 15 8.73 8.15 -27.44
C TYR A 15 8.54 9.62 -27.09
N SER A 16 8.61 10.48 -28.09
CA SER A 16 8.23 11.89 -27.97
C SER A 16 6.79 12.07 -28.48
N TYR A 17 6.03 12.89 -27.80
CA TYR A 17 4.66 13.20 -28.18
C TYR A 17 4.33 14.68 -28.01
N ARG A 18 3.31 15.13 -28.71
CA ARG A 18 2.63 16.39 -28.53
C ARG A 18 1.14 16.20 -28.80
N VAL A 19 0.32 17.01 -28.19
CA VAL A 19 -1.13 17.00 -28.38
C VAL A 19 -1.58 18.34 -28.92
N GLY A 20 -2.63 18.35 -29.77
CA GLY A 20 -3.13 19.57 -30.37
C GLY A 20 -3.71 19.35 -31.76
N TYR A 21 -3.81 20.43 -32.51
CA TYR A 21 -4.27 20.47 -33.90
C TYR A 21 -3.44 21.48 -34.67
N ASP A 22 -3.59 21.54 -35.99
CA ASP A 22 -2.81 22.40 -36.86
C ASP A 22 -2.85 23.87 -36.42
N GLY A 23 -1.67 24.39 -36.16
CA GLY A 23 -1.45 25.76 -35.65
C GLY A 23 -1.50 25.90 -34.11
N ASN A 24 -1.90 24.88 -33.36
CA ASN A 24 -2.00 24.95 -31.89
C ASN A 24 -1.55 23.61 -31.25
N TRP A 25 -0.26 23.41 -31.14
CA TRP A 25 0.35 22.21 -30.55
C TRP A 25 0.94 22.48 -29.17
N SER A 26 0.80 21.51 -28.26
CA SER A 26 1.53 21.50 -27.01
C SER A 26 3.06 21.44 -27.21
N ASN A 27 3.81 21.78 -26.17
CA ASN A 27 5.24 21.46 -26.13
C ASN A 27 5.45 19.95 -26.26
N ILE A 28 6.56 19.56 -26.89
CA ILE A 28 6.98 18.16 -27.01
C ILE A 28 7.30 17.64 -25.61
N LYS A 29 6.75 16.48 -25.27
CA LYS A 29 6.99 15.70 -24.07
C LYS A 29 7.47 14.31 -24.47
N SER A 30 7.95 13.53 -23.50
CA SER A 30 8.40 12.17 -23.74
C SER A 30 7.95 11.24 -22.64
N PHE A 31 7.76 9.98 -22.98
CA PHE A 31 7.54 8.88 -22.05
C PHE A 31 8.32 7.65 -22.50
N ILE A 32 8.49 6.69 -21.60
CA ILE A 32 9.13 5.41 -21.88
C ILE A 32 8.06 4.33 -21.75
N THR A 33 7.95 3.46 -22.77
CA THR A 33 7.08 2.28 -22.70
C THR A 33 7.61 1.28 -21.69
N ALA A 34 6.72 0.49 -21.07
CA ALA A 34 7.09 -0.53 -20.11
C ALA A 34 8.07 -1.55 -20.71
N ASN A 35 8.97 -2.08 -19.89
CA ASN A 35 9.81 -3.21 -20.24
C ASN A 35 8.97 -4.50 -20.18
N THR A 36 9.20 -5.44 -21.08
CA THR A 36 8.59 -6.77 -21.04
C THR A 36 9.30 -7.71 -20.07
N ASN A 37 10.52 -7.38 -19.67
CA ASN A 37 11.27 -8.15 -18.68
C ASN A 37 10.75 -7.86 -17.27
N LYS A 38 10.76 -8.89 -16.42
CA LYS A 38 10.40 -8.77 -15.00
C LYS A 38 11.59 -8.20 -14.21
N GLU A 39 11.89 -6.92 -14.45
CA GLU A 39 12.97 -6.20 -13.78
C GLU A 39 12.44 -5.43 -12.56
N GLU A 40 13.37 -5.03 -11.70
CA GLU A 40 13.07 -4.07 -10.64
C GLU A 40 12.54 -2.77 -11.23
N PHE A 41 11.56 -2.20 -10.57
CA PHE A 41 10.98 -0.92 -10.97
C PHE A 41 10.60 -0.09 -9.76
N LYS A 42 10.41 1.20 -10.00
CA LYS A 42 9.90 2.14 -9.00
C LYS A 42 8.60 2.76 -9.47
N PHE A 43 7.73 3.05 -8.53
CA PHE A 43 6.58 3.90 -8.75
C PHE A 43 6.43 4.91 -7.63
N LEU A 44 5.72 5.97 -7.90
CA LEU A 44 5.35 6.98 -6.91
C LEU A 44 3.95 6.68 -6.38
N TYR A 45 3.75 6.92 -5.09
CA TYR A 45 2.45 6.91 -4.47
C TYR A 45 2.16 8.26 -3.82
N MET A 46 0.99 8.82 -4.14
CA MET A 46 0.43 10.05 -3.57
C MET A 46 -1.07 9.88 -3.38
N THR A 47 -1.66 10.72 -2.52
CA THR A 47 -3.08 10.72 -2.21
C THR A 47 -3.53 12.08 -1.67
N ASP A 48 -4.83 12.35 -1.70
CA ASP A 48 -5.51 13.38 -0.94
C ASP A 48 -4.96 14.80 -1.18
N SER A 49 -4.87 15.23 -2.42
CA SER A 49 -4.45 16.60 -2.75
C SER A 49 -5.49 17.65 -2.40
N HIS A 50 -6.78 17.31 -2.48
CA HIS A 50 -7.91 18.19 -2.14
C HIS A 50 -7.80 19.59 -2.73
N ILE A 51 -7.55 19.69 -4.02
CA ILE A 51 -7.46 21.01 -4.67
C ILE A 51 -8.77 21.79 -4.47
N MET A 52 -8.67 22.92 -3.77
CA MET A 52 -9.82 23.79 -3.51
C MET A 52 -9.47 25.29 -3.64
N ASP A 53 -8.21 25.63 -3.46
CA ASP A 53 -7.68 26.99 -3.61
C ASP A 53 -6.19 26.96 -3.97
N ASN A 54 -5.59 28.15 -4.16
CA ASN A 54 -4.21 28.30 -4.58
C ASN A 54 -3.20 27.72 -3.56
N GLU A 55 -3.52 27.70 -2.27
CA GLU A 55 -2.63 27.16 -1.25
C GLU A 55 -2.56 25.63 -1.34
N TYR A 56 -3.69 24.98 -1.59
CA TYR A 56 -3.74 23.55 -1.85
C TYR A 56 -3.04 23.17 -3.15
N VAL A 57 -3.24 23.97 -4.22
CA VAL A 57 -2.53 23.81 -5.49
C VAL A 57 -1.01 23.81 -5.28
N GLU A 58 -0.48 24.80 -4.53
CA GLU A 58 0.96 24.90 -4.30
C GLU A 58 1.51 23.76 -3.43
N ASN A 59 0.80 23.33 -2.38
CA ASN A 59 1.24 22.19 -1.55
C ASN A 59 1.36 20.91 -2.39
N ALA A 60 0.34 20.58 -3.17
CA ALA A 60 0.38 19.43 -4.07
C ALA A 60 1.47 19.56 -5.14
N ARG A 61 1.70 20.79 -5.65
CA ARG A 61 2.77 21.06 -6.61
C ARG A 61 4.16 20.86 -6.00
N TRP A 62 4.39 21.26 -4.75
CA TRP A 62 5.67 20.99 -4.08
C TRP A 62 5.94 19.49 -4.00
N SER A 63 4.93 18.69 -3.60
CA SER A 63 5.04 17.22 -3.61
C SER A 63 5.41 16.69 -4.98
N ALA A 64 4.73 17.13 -6.03
CA ALA A 64 4.97 16.65 -7.39
C ALA A 64 6.36 17.02 -7.92
N ILE A 65 6.84 18.26 -7.70
CA ILE A 65 8.17 18.68 -8.12
C ILE A 65 9.24 17.93 -7.34
N THR A 66 9.05 17.78 -6.03
CA THR A 66 9.99 17.06 -5.15
C THR A 66 10.10 15.61 -5.56
N ALA A 67 8.97 14.93 -5.76
CA ALA A 67 8.91 13.54 -6.21
C ALA A 67 9.55 13.35 -7.59
N ALA A 68 9.32 14.30 -8.51
CA ALA A 68 9.94 14.27 -9.83
C ALA A 68 11.47 14.35 -9.78
N LYS A 69 12.02 15.07 -8.80
CA LYS A 69 13.48 15.16 -8.57
C LYS A 69 14.00 13.92 -7.84
N GLN A 70 13.27 13.44 -6.84
CA GLN A 70 13.68 12.35 -5.96
C GLN A 70 13.69 11.01 -6.69
N ALA A 71 12.66 10.72 -7.50
CA ALA A 71 12.50 9.47 -8.23
C ALA A 71 12.34 9.72 -9.74
N PRO A 72 13.41 10.16 -10.43
CA PRO A 72 13.36 10.47 -11.87
C PRO A 72 13.13 9.23 -12.74
N ASP A 73 13.39 8.03 -12.23
CA ASP A 73 13.24 6.74 -12.87
C ASP A 73 11.91 6.03 -12.57
N ALA A 74 11.04 6.63 -11.74
CA ALA A 74 9.71 6.10 -11.48
C ALA A 74 8.89 5.94 -12.76
N LYS A 75 8.15 4.82 -12.85
CA LYS A 75 7.45 4.39 -14.06
C LYS A 75 6.04 4.94 -14.16
N PHE A 76 5.36 5.09 -13.04
CA PHE A 76 4.00 5.62 -12.96
C PHE A 76 3.74 6.25 -11.58
N LEU A 77 2.68 7.03 -11.51
CA LEU A 77 2.12 7.54 -10.27
C LEU A 77 0.86 6.73 -9.93
N LEU A 78 0.84 6.08 -8.77
CA LEU A 78 -0.39 5.58 -8.15
C LEU A 78 -0.96 6.71 -7.28
N PHE A 79 -2.20 7.12 -7.56
CA PHE A 79 -2.87 8.18 -6.81
C PHE A 79 -4.19 7.67 -6.26
N THR A 80 -4.31 7.60 -4.94
CA THR A 80 -5.44 6.94 -4.29
C THR A 80 -6.58 7.88 -3.89
N GLY A 81 -7.00 8.76 -4.80
CA GLY A 81 -8.25 9.52 -4.68
C GLY A 81 -8.13 10.86 -3.95
N ASP A 82 -9.26 11.56 -3.89
CA ASP A 82 -9.41 12.92 -3.40
C ASP A 82 -8.44 13.89 -4.07
N PHE A 83 -8.53 13.90 -5.41
CA PHE A 83 -7.76 14.81 -6.27
C PHE A 83 -8.14 16.26 -6.01
N VAL A 84 -9.43 16.50 -5.90
CA VAL A 84 -10.09 17.78 -5.73
C VAL A 84 -11.01 17.77 -4.51
N GLU A 85 -11.45 18.92 -4.02
CA GLU A 85 -12.32 19.00 -2.85
C GLU A 85 -13.80 18.90 -3.21
N THR A 86 -14.22 19.51 -4.31
CA THR A 86 -15.64 19.61 -4.71
C THR A 86 -15.93 18.94 -6.05
N GLY A 87 -15.18 17.88 -6.39
CA GLY A 87 -15.29 17.16 -7.66
C GLY A 87 -16.68 16.58 -7.93
N THR A 88 -17.48 16.38 -6.88
CA THR A 88 -18.89 15.98 -6.97
C THR A 88 -19.83 17.08 -7.43
N GLU A 89 -19.40 18.33 -7.48
CA GLU A 89 -20.18 19.51 -7.87
C GLU A 89 -19.99 19.86 -9.35
N GLN A 90 -21.01 20.47 -9.95
CA GLN A 90 -20.96 20.85 -11.38
C GLN A 90 -19.90 21.91 -11.72
N ASN A 91 -19.42 22.67 -10.74
CA ASN A 91 -18.52 23.80 -10.94
C ASN A 91 -17.07 23.50 -10.55
N SER A 92 -16.73 22.23 -10.37
CA SER A 92 -15.39 21.80 -9.92
C SER A 92 -14.32 21.80 -11.02
N GLU A 93 -14.65 22.20 -12.26
CA GLU A 93 -13.71 22.11 -13.38
C GLU A 93 -12.43 22.92 -13.17
N TRP A 94 -12.50 24.05 -12.44
CA TRP A 94 -11.31 24.82 -12.06
C TRP A 94 -10.35 23.97 -11.19
N GLU A 95 -10.87 23.21 -10.22
CA GLU A 95 -10.05 22.38 -9.34
C GLU A 95 -9.33 21.29 -10.13
N TRP A 96 -10.06 20.62 -11.05
CA TRP A 96 -9.50 19.63 -11.97
C TRP A 96 -8.44 20.23 -12.90
N GLU A 97 -8.68 21.43 -13.46
CA GLU A 97 -7.71 22.14 -14.30
C GLU A 97 -6.43 22.43 -13.49
N GLN A 98 -6.56 22.95 -12.26
CA GLN A 98 -5.41 23.23 -11.40
C GLN A 98 -4.64 21.94 -11.04
N TRP A 99 -5.36 20.85 -10.79
CA TRP A 99 -4.71 19.57 -10.51
C TRP A 99 -3.86 19.09 -11.68
N PHE A 100 -4.41 19.06 -12.89
CA PHE A 100 -3.70 18.58 -14.08
C PHE A 100 -2.62 19.53 -14.58
N GLU A 101 -2.96 20.83 -14.72
CA GLU A 101 -2.11 21.80 -15.43
C GLU A 101 -1.09 22.48 -14.55
N VAL A 102 -1.29 22.49 -13.22
CA VAL A 102 -0.41 23.17 -12.28
C VAL A 102 0.23 22.18 -11.31
N SER A 103 -0.57 21.49 -10.50
CA SER A 103 -0.05 20.68 -9.40
C SER A 103 0.70 19.45 -9.89
N MET A 104 0.08 18.60 -10.68
CA MET A 104 0.64 17.30 -11.08
C MET A 104 1.33 17.30 -12.45
N LYS A 105 1.30 18.39 -13.18
CA LYS A 105 1.98 18.51 -14.47
C LYS A 105 3.47 18.11 -14.47
N PRO A 106 4.27 18.39 -13.44
CA PRO A 106 5.66 17.94 -13.37
C PRO A 106 5.83 16.42 -13.50
N LEU A 107 4.87 15.65 -13.01
CA LEU A 107 4.85 14.19 -13.09
C LEU A 107 4.12 13.69 -14.33
N LEU A 108 2.86 14.12 -14.54
CA LEU A 108 1.98 13.60 -15.58
C LEU A 108 2.45 13.91 -17.02
N SER A 109 3.35 14.87 -17.17
CA SER A 109 3.94 15.14 -18.47
C SER A 109 4.93 14.08 -18.95
N ARG A 110 5.31 13.11 -18.10
CA ARG A 110 6.38 12.13 -18.39
C ARG A 110 6.08 10.70 -17.95
N MET A 111 5.08 10.46 -17.10
CA MET A 111 4.75 9.14 -16.60
C MET A 111 3.25 8.89 -16.65
N ALA A 112 2.88 7.62 -16.64
CA ALA A 112 1.49 7.19 -16.57
C ALA A 112 0.90 7.46 -15.17
N LEU A 113 -0.42 7.56 -15.11
CA LEU A 113 -1.19 7.67 -13.88
C LEU A 113 -2.04 6.41 -13.70
N ALA A 114 -2.02 5.86 -12.50
CA ALA A 114 -2.94 4.83 -12.03
C ALA A 114 -3.84 5.43 -10.93
N PRO A 115 -5.01 5.99 -11.30
CA PRO A 115 -5.87 6.69 -10.37
C PRO A 115 -6.88 5.75 -9.69
N THR A 116 -7.22 5.97 -8.42
CA THR A 116 -8.48 5.53 -7.80
C THR A 116 -9.39 6.74 -7.61
N ASP A 117 -10.69 6.53 -7.56
CA ASP A 117 -11.61 7.58 -7.17
C ASP A 117 -11.60 7.79 -5.65
N GLY A 118 -11.75 9.04 -5.20
CA GLY A 118 -12.00 9.41 -3.81
C GLY A 118 -13.44 9.86 -3.60
N ASN A 119 -13.87 10.03 -2.35
CA ASN A 119 -15.22 10.44 -2.04
C ASN A 119 -15.53 11.90 -2.41
N HIS A 120 -14.49 12.71 -2.61
CA HIS A 120 -14.61 14.08 -3.11
C HIS A 120 -14.62 14.16 -4.64
N ASP A 121 -14.28 13.11 -5.38
CA ASP A 121 -14.04 13.17 -6.81
C ASP A 121 -15.28 12.89 -7.67
N ASP A 122 -16.18 11.98 -7.30
CA ASP A 122 -17.08 11.38 -8.28
C ASP A 122 -18.54 11.17 -7.88
N THR A 123 -19.01 11.57 -6.73
CA THR A 123 -20.41 11.33 -6.40
C THR A 123 -21.17 12.66 -6.27
N PRO A 124 -22.30 12.86 -6.98
CA PRO A 124 -23.05 12.00 -7.90
C PRO A 124 -22.76 12.23 -9.39
N ASN A 125 -21.81 13.06 -9.80
CA ASN A 125 -21.74 13.71 -11.12
C ASN A 125 -20.86 13.00 -12.16
N LEU A 126 -20.20 11.89 -11.85
CA LEU A 126 -19.30 11.14 -12.74
C LEU A 126 -18.11 11.95 -13.28
N ASN A 127 -17.72 13.05 -12.62
CA ASN A 127 -16.62 13.92 -13.08
C ASN A 127 -15.31 13.17 -13.20
N TYR A 128 -15.02 12.27 -12.26
CA TYR A 128 -13.83 11.42 -12.31
C TYR A 128 -13.71 10.67 -13.65
N THR A 129 -14.78 10.02 -14.11
CA THR A 129 -14.78 9.24 -15.35
C THR A 129 -14.62 10.08 -16.62
N TYR A 130 -14.87 11.38 -16.53
CA TYR A 130 -14.63 12.31 -17.65
C TYR A 130 -13.17 12.75 -17.75
N HIS A 131 -12.45 12.75 -16.64
CA HIS A 131 -11.06 13.21 -16.59
C HIS A 131 -10.04 12.09 -16.83
N PHE A 132 -10.38 10.85 -16.49
CA PHE A 132 -9.45 9.72 -16.62
C PHE A 132 -9.85 8.77 -17.75
N ASN A 133 -8.85 8.27 -18.46
CA ASN A 133 -9.01 7.26 -19.51
C ASN A 133 -8.60 5.90 -18.98
N THR A 134 -9.27 5.44 -17.95
CA THR A 134 -9.10 4.09 -17.41
C THR A 134 -9.88 3.12 -18.29
N ASP A 135 -9.27 1.98 -18.63
CA ASP A 135 -9.91 0.96 -19.43
C ASP A 135 -11.05 0.29 -18.65
N LYS A 136 -12.02 -0.20 -19.42
CA LYS A 136 -13.24 -0.85 -18.94
C LYS A 136 -12.97 -2.27 -18.42
N ALA A 137 -11.99 -2.44 -17.55
CA ALA A 137 -11.54 -3.74 -17.09
C ALA A 137 -12.61 -4.54 -16.32
N PHE A 138 -13.64 -3.84 -15.81
CA PHE A 138 -14.72 -4.48 -15.04
C PHE A 138 -15.83 -5.09 -15.92
N ASN A 139 -15.85 -4.85 -17.22
CA ASN A 139 -16.94 -5.22 -18.11
C ASN A 139 -16.78 -6.55 -18.84
N GLU A 140 -15.74 -7.29 -18.59
CA GLU A 140 -15.52 -8.58 -19.28
C GLU A 140 -16.42 -9.70 -18.73
N THR A 141 -17.00 -9.53 -17.55
CA THR A 141 -17.97 -10.45 -16.98
C THR A 141 -19.35 -9.79 -16.93
N ALA A 142 -20.34 -10.36 -17.61
CA ALA A 142 -21.67 -9.82 -17.82
C ALA A 142 -22.51 -9.54 -16.55
N THR A 143 -21.94 -9.69 -15.38
CA THR A 143 -22.59 -9.52 -14.08
C THR A 143 -22.34 -8.15 -13.44
N VAL A 144 -21.39 -7.37 -13.95
CA VAL A 144 -21.00 -6.10 -13.37
C VAL A 144 -21.74 -4.94 -13.99
N LYS A 145 -22.17 -4.02 -13.14
CA LYS A 145 -22.96 -2.86 -13.59
C LYS A 145 -22.09 -1.88 -14.38
N PRO A 146 -22.60 -1.34 -15.49
CA PRO A 146 -21.88 -0.37 -16.34
C PRO A 146 -21.36 0.88 -15.61
N GLN A 147 -21.88 1.17 -14.43
CA GLN A 147 -21.52 2.34 -13.63
C GLN A 147 -20.11 2.26 -13.02
N PHE A 148 -19.48 1.09 -13.00
CA PHE A 148 -18.12 0.89 -12.50
C PHE A 148 -17.06 0.86 -13.60
N ASP A 149 -17.48 1.05 -14.84
CA ASP A 149 -16.58 1.08 -15.99
C ASP A 149 -15.54 2.17 -15.84
N GLY A 150 -14.28 1.78 -15.83
CA GLY A 150 -13.15 2.70 -15.76
C GLY A 150 -12.82 3.22 -14.37
N ILE A 151 -13.45 2.72 -13.31
CA ILE A 151 -13.15 3.08 -11.93
C ILE A 151 -12.37 1.93 -11.27
N THR A 152 -12.82 0.69 -11.47
CA THR A 152 -12.15 -0.52 -10.99
C THR A 152 -11.43 -1.20 -12.14
N TYR A 153 -10.14 -1.43 -12.01
CA TYR A 153 -9.29 -2.02 -13.05
C TYR A 153 -8.04 -2.68 -12.47
N SER A 154 -7.37 -3.48 -13.28
CA SER A 154 -6.07 -4.06 -12.91
C SER A 154 -5.03 -3.88 -14.00
N PHE A 155 -3.78 -3.96 -13.62
CA PHE A 155 -2.64 -4.02 -14.53
C PHE A 155 -1.46 -4.76 -13.90
N VAL A 156 -0.58 -5.27 -14.75
CA VAL A 156 0.67 -5.87 -14.31
C VAL A 156 1.83 -4.96 -14.69
N TYR A 157 2.74 -4.75 -13.74
CA TYR A 157 4.02 -4.11 -14.00
C TYR A 157 5.14 -4.91 -13.31
N GLY A 158 6.13 -5.34 -14.08
CA GLY A 158 7.16 -6.25 -13.57
C GLY A 158 6.56 -7.54 -13.01
N ASP A 159 6.91 -7.88 -11.78
CA ASP A 159 6.38 -9.05 -11.04
C ASP A 159 5.18 -8.73 -10.16
N ALA A 160 4.57 -7.55 -10.30
CA ALA A 160 3.46 -7.12 -9.45
C ALA A 160 2.15 -6.98 -10.24
N LEU A 161 1.08 -7.56 -9.69
CA LEU A 161 -0.30 -7.31 -10.08
C LEU A 161 -0.87 -6.19 -9.20
N PHE A 162 -1.30 -5.11 -9.85
CA PHE A 162 -2.01 -4.01 -9.22
C PHE A 162 -3.50 -4.15 -9.47
N MET A 163 -4.28 -4.13 -8.39
CA MET A 163 -5.73 -4.22 -8.40
C MET A 163 -6.30 -2.96 -7.77
N VAL A 164 -6.72 -2.03 -8.63
CA VAL A 164 -7.27 -0.74 -8.23
C VAL A 164 -8.78 -0.86 -8.21
N TYR A 165 -9.42 -0.59 -7.07
CA TYR A 165 -10.85 -0.73 -6.94
C TYR A 165 -11.50 0.49 -6.30
N SER A 166 -12.75 0.75 -6.69
CA SER A 166 -13.55 1.88 -6.21
C SER A 166 -14.20 1.55 -4.87
N HIS A 167 -14.14 2.50 -3.94
CA HIS A 167 -14.94 2.45 -2.72
C HIS A 167 -16.40 2.93 -2.97
N GLN A 168 -16.66 3.60 -4.09
CA GLN A 168 -17.96 4.18 -4.44
C GLN A 168 -19.03 3.14 -4.76
N ASP A 169 -18.67 1.88 -4.90
CA ASP A 169 -19.59 0.77 -5.09
C ASP A 169 -20.73 0.77 -4.08
N PHE A 170 -20.47 1.28 -2.86
CA PHE A 170 -21.46 1.43 -1.80
C PHE A 170 -22.51 2.49 -2.10
N TRP A 171 -22.11 3.60 -2.70
CA TRP A 171 -22.99 4.75 -2.91
C TRP A 171 -23.86 4.59 -4.17
N ARG A 172 -23.47 3.74 -5.08
CA ARG A 172 -24.16 3.50 -6.36
C ARG A 172 -25.13 2.32 -6.31
N GLY A 173 -25.12 1.54 -5.25
CA GLY A 173 -26.05 0.43 -5.02
C GLY A 173 -27.08 0.74 -3.95
N SER A 174 -28.19 -0.01 -3.91
CA SER A 174 -29.12 0.05 -2.79
C SER A 174 -28.48 -0.59 -1.55
N TYR A 175 -28.10 0.23 -0.61
CA TYR A 175 -27.47 -0.11 0.65
C TYR A 175 -28.51 -0.58 1.68
N SER A 176 -28.27 -1.68 2.36
CA SER A 176 -29.04 -2.07 3.54
C SER A 176 -28.09 -2.53 4.64
N TYR A 177 -27.93 -1.70 5.65
CA TYR A 177 -27.06 -1.93 6.81
C TYR A 177 -27.68 -2.86 7.87
N ALA A 178 -28.88 -3.37 7.67
CA ALA A 178 -29.70 -3.98 8.70
C ALA A 178 -29.06 -5.20 9.42
N ASN A 179 -28.02 -5.81 8.90
CA ASN A 179 -27.38 -6.98 9.51
C ASN A 179 -25.85 -7.05 9.34
N GLY A 180 -25.16 -5.96 9.04
CA GLY A 180 -23.71 -5.95 8.88
C GLY A 180 -23.20 -6.73 7.65
N THR A 181 -24.08 -7.04 6.71
CA THR A 181 -23.76 -7.71 5.47
C THR A 181 -24.43 -7.01 4.31
N SER A 182 -23.64 -6.37 3.45
CA SER A 182 -24.10 -6.01 2.12
C SER A 182 -23.91 -7.24 1.22
N THR A 183 -25.00 -7.82 0.80
CA THR A 183 -24.97 -8.91 -0.18
C THR A 183 -24.59 -8.44 -1.58
N TYR A 184 -24.44 -7.16 -1.77
CA TYR A 184 -24.31 -6.52 -3.08
C TYR A 184 -22.86 -6.36 -3.55
N LEU A 185 -21.98 -5.96 -2.68
CA LEU A 185 -20.55 -5.79 -2.99
C LEU A 185 -19.79 -7.08 -2.98
N SER A 186 -20.14 -7.94 -2.02
CA SER A 186 -19.31 -9.09 -1.66
C SER A 186 -19.07 -10.06 -2.82
N ASN A 187 -20.02 -10.22 -3.72
CA ASN A 187 -19.87 -11.21 -4.78
C ASN A 187 -19.17 -10.64 -6.02
N ASP A 188 -19.52 -9.43 -6.46
CA ASP A 188 -18.96 -8.90 -7.71
C ASP A 188 -17.52 -8.42 -7.54
N VAL A 189 -17.22 -7.66 -6.49
CA VAL A 189 -15.85 -7.19 -6.22
C VAL A 189 -14.96 -8.36 -5.78
N ALA A 190 -15.45 -9.24 -4.92
CA ALA A 190 -14.72 -10.43 -4.48
C ALA A 190 -14.39 -11.36 -5.67
N ASN A 191 -15.34 -11.60 -6.56
CA ASN A 191 -15.12 -12.41 -7.76
C ASN A 191 -14.16 -11.73 -8.72
N TRP A 192 -14.28 -10.40 -8.89
CA TRP A 192 -13.31 -9.66 -9.70
C TRP A 192 -11.87 -9.82 -9.19
N PHE A 193 -11.63 -9.73 -7.86
CA PHE A 193 -10.29 -10.01 -7.31
C PHE A 193 -9.81 -11.42 -7.64
N ARG A 194 -10.68 -12.44 -7.53
CA ARG A 194 -10.35 -13.82 -7.88
C ARG A 194 -9.99 -13.96 -9.36
N ASP A 195 -10.80 -13.36 -10.23
CA ASP A 195 -10.58 -13.36 -11.68
C ASP A 195 -9.25 -12.71 -12.06
N GLN A 196 -8.87 -11.59 -11.39
CA GLN A 196 -7.59 -10.94 -11.66
C GLN A 196 -6.41 -11.80 -11.22
N VAL A 197 -6.49 -12.43 -10.05
CA VAL A 197 -5.44 -13.33 -9.57
C VAL A 197 -5.33 -14.58 -10.44
N GLU A 198 -6.44 -15.14 -10.91
CA GLU A 198 -6.45 -16.25 -11.86
C GLU A 198 -5.88 -15.87 -13.23
N LYS A 199 -6.21 -14.68 -13.72
CA LYS A 199 -5.70 -14.15 -14.99
C LYS A 199 -4.18 -13.91 -14.99
N TYR A 200 -3.60 -13.58 -13.83
CA TYR A 200 -2.18 -13.24 -13.69
C TYR A 200 -1.47 -14.12 -12.63
N PRO A 201 -1.44 -15.45 -12.79
CA PRO A 201 -0.96 -16.37 -11.77
C PRO A 201 0.55 -16.26 -11.48
N ASP A 202 1.32 -15.79 -12.46
CA ASP A 202 2.79 -15.73 -12.38
C ASP A 202 3.33 -14.47 -11.72
N THR A 203 2.46 -13.60 -11.19
CA THR A 203 2.89 -12.41 -10.45
C THR A 203 3.29 -12.78 -9.02
N LYS A 204 4.41 -12.22 -8.57
CA LYS A 204 4.93 -12.47 -7.21
C LYS A 204 4.26 -11.59 -6.16
N TRP A 205 3.91 -10.37 -6.54
CA TRP A 205 3.28 -9.41 -5.67
C TRP A 205 1.84 -9.15 -6.08
N ARG A 206 0.94 -9.11 -5.10
CA ARG A 206 -0.47 -8.77 -5.25
C ARG A 206 -0.76 -7.52 -4.43
N ILE A 207 -0.90 -6.40 -5.12
CA ILE A 207 -1.06 -5.08 -4.53
C ILE A 207 -2.47 -4.59 -4.84
N ALA A 208 -3.24 -4.28 -3.80
CA ALA A 208 -4.54 -3.63 -3.94
C ALA A 208 -4.41 -2.13 -3.64
N ALA A 209 -5.20 -1.32 -4.32
CA ALA A 209 -5.26 0.12 -4.08
C ALA A 209 -6.72 0.60 -4.01
N VAL A 210 -7.02 1.42 -3.01
CA VAL A 210 -8.35 1.97 -2.75
C VAL A 210 -8.21 3.31 -2.06
N HIS A 211 -9.21 4.19 -2.18
CA HIS A 211 -9.19 5.44 -1.44
C HIS A 211 -9.53 5.23 0.04
N LYS A 212 -10.72 4.75 0.36
CA LYS A 212 -11.17 4.60 1.76
C LYS A 212 -10.50 3.46 2.49
N ASN A 213 -10.20 3.69 3.75
CA ASN A 213 -9.42 2.78 4.59
C ASN A 213 -10.23 1.55 5.02
N LEU A 214 -9.61 0.37 4.93
CA LEU A 214 -10.09 -0.80 5.66
C LEU A 214 -9.75 -0.70 7.15
N PHE A 215 -8.58 -0.15 7.43
CA PHE A 215 -8.09 0.14 8.78
C PHE A 215 -7.46 1.52 8.78
N THR A 216 -7.70 2.29 9.83
CA THR A 216 -7.08 3.60 10.03
C THR A 216 -7.09 3.99 11.50
N GLY A 217 -6.15 4.80 11.91
CA GLY A 217 -6.02 5.34 13.26
C GLY A 217 -6.41 6.81 13.38
N SER A 218 -7.33 7.30 12.58
CA SER A 218 -7.75 8.69 12.59
C SER A 218 -9.27 8.85 12.43
N GLY A 219 -9.74 9.96 11.91
CA GLY A 219 -11.13 10.42 11.94
C GLY A 219 -12.16 9.45 11.36
N HIS A 220 -11.77 8.67 10.36
CA HIS A 220 -12.67 7.75 9.64
C HIS A 220 -12.66 6.30 10.15
N GLN A 221 -11.97 6.02 11.25
CA GLN A 221 -11.87 4.66 11.79
C GLN A 221 -13.25 4.04 12.13
N ALA A 222 -14.19 4.86 12.56
CA ALA A 222 -15.53 4.45 12.99
C ALA A 222 -16.58 4.52 11.86
N ASP A 223 -16.19 4.81 10.64
CA ASP A 223 -17.07 4.90 9.51
C ASP A 223 -17.66 3.52 9.16
N GLU A 224 -18.94 3.51 8.84
CA GLU A 224 -19.68 2.28 8.56
C GLU A 224 -19.17 1.57 7.30
N ASP A 225 -18.73 2.33 6.31
CA ASP A 225 -18.17 1.78 5.08
C ASP A 225 -16.84 1.05 5.32
N GLY A 226 -15.94 1.57 6.16
CA GLY A 226 -14.74 0.85 6.57
C GLY A 226 -15.03 -0.51 7.22
N ALA A 227 -16.06 -0.56 8.10
CA ALA A 227 -16.51 -1.81 8.70
C ALA A 227 -17.04 -2.80 7.66
N LEU A 228 -17.77 -2.31 6.67
CA LEU A 228 -18.31 -3.13 5.60
C LEU A 228 -17.20 -3.65 4.67
N PHE A 229 -16.21 -2.82 4.31
CA PHE A 229 -15.02 -3.27 3.58
C PHE A 229 -14.30 -4.39 4.32
N ARG A 230 -14.08 -4.25 5.62
CA ARG A 230 -13.48 -5.31 6.42
C ARG A 230 -14.30 -6.59 6.38
N ALA A 231 -15.61 -6.50 6.54
CA ALA A 231 -16.47 -7.68 6.53
C ALA A 231 -16.45 -8.45 5.19
N THR A 232 -16.34 -7.71 4.08
CA THR A 232 -16.45 -8.29 2.73
C THR A 232 -15.11 -8.65 2.11
N LEU A 233 -14.08 -7.81 2.28
CA LEU A 233 -12.81 -7.94 1.57
C LEU A 233 -11.72 -8.69 2.35
N LEU A 234 -11.70 -8.63 3.70
CA LEU A 234 -10.64 -9.31 4.44
C LEU A 234 -10.60 -10.82 4.18
N PRO A 235 -11.74 -11.56 4.14
CA PRO A 235 -11.72 -12.99 3.80
C PRO A 235 -11.15 -13.26 2.41
N VAL A 236 -11.47 -12.40 1.43
CA VAL A 236 -10.98 -12.50 0.05
C VAL A 236 -9.47 -12.20 -0.01
N PHE A 237 -9.01 -11.19 0.70
CA PHE A 237 -7.59 -10.84 0.77
C PHE A 237 -6.77 -11.95 1.42
N GLN A 238 -7.32 -12.63 2.44
CA GLN A 238 -6.67 -13.81 3.03
C GLN A 238 -6.64 -14.98 2.06
N GLU A 239 -7.78 -15.28 1.40
CA GLU A 239 -7.89 -16.35 0.40
C GLU A 239 -6.88 -16.15 -0.74
N LEU A 240 -6.79 -14.94 -1.24
CA LEU A 240 -5.96 -14.61 -2.40
C LEU A 240 -4.52 -14.22 -2.05
N ASN A 241 -4.14 -14.23 -0.78
CA ASN A 241 -2.84 -13.76 -0.31
C ASN A 241 -2.49 -12.38 -0.91
N ILE A 242 -3.35 -11.39 -0.68
CA ILE A 242 -3.05 -10.00 -1.02
C ILE A 242 -1.93 -9.53 -0.08
N ASP A 243 -0.87 -9.02 -0.64
CA ASP A 243 0.35 -8.68 0.10
C ASP A 243 0.30 -7.30 0.72
N PHE A 244 -0.14 -6.34 -0.07
CA PHE A 244 -0.02 -4.92 0.24
C PHE A 244 -1.27 -4.18 -0.21
N VAL A 245 -1.87 -3.39 0.69
CA VAL A 245 -3.02 -2.53 0.40
C VAL A 245 -2.60 -1.09 0.61
N ILE A 246 -2.66 -0.30 -0.45
CA ILE A 246 -2.34 1.13 -0.46
C ILE A 246 -3.66 1.90 -0.42
N GLN A 247 -3.81 2.78 0.57
CA GLN A 247 -5.04 3.47 0.89
C GLN A 247 -4.85 4.99 0.86
N GLY A 248 -5.91 5.79 1.04
CA GLY A 248 -5.90 7.24 1.18
C GLY A 248 -6.84 7.68 2.29
N HIS A 249 -7.61 8.76 2.10
CA HIS A 249 -8.74 9.20 2.89
C HIS A 249 -8.41 9.74 4.28
N ASP A 250 -7.69 9.00 5.10
CA ASP A 250 -7.16 9.51 6.36
C ASP A 250 -5.76 10.10 6.14
N HIS A 251 -5.65 11.39 6.38
CA HIS A 251 -4.47 12.19 6.02
C HIS A 251 -3.36 12.08 7.07
N ILE A 252 -3.09 10.85 7.53
CA ILE A 252 -2.02 10.51 8.47
C ILE A 252 -1.09 9.47 7.84
N TYR A 253 0.10 9.35 8.38
CA TYR A 253 1.01 8.27 8.03
C TYR A 253 0.76 7.07 8.93
N GLU A 254 0.54 5.90 8.34
CA GLU A 254 0.30 4.67 9.10
C GLU A 254 0.70 3.42 8.32
N VAL A 255 1.28 2.46 9.05
CA VAL A 255 1.57 1.11 8.56
C VAL A 255 0.96 0.13 9.54
N MET A 256 0.06 -0.70 9.06
CA MET A 256 -0.65 -1.69 9.87
C MET A 256 -0.45 -3.09 9.33
N GLY A 257 -0.17 -4.00 10.21
CA GLY A 257 0.03 -5.40 9.85
C GLY A 257 1.50 -5.83 9.86
N PRO A 258 1.83 -6.97 9.25
CA PRO A 258 0.95 -7.84 8.46
C PRO A 258 -0.19 -8.45 9.29
N ILE A 259 -1.41 -8.26 8.82
CA ILE A 259 -2.64 -8.72 9.49
C ILE A 259 -3.07 -10.04 8.89
N ASN A 260 -3.29 -11.05 9.73
CA ASN A 260 -4.08 -12.21 9.33
C ASN A 260 -5.54 -11.76 9.24
N ASN A 261 -6.06 -11.68 8.04
CA ASN A 261 -7.37 -11.10 7.77
C ASN A 261 -8.54 -11.93 8.32
N THR A 262 -8.33 -13.22 8.59
CA THR A 262 -9.33 -14.09 9.21
C THR A 262 -9.47 -13.83 10.70
N THR A 263 -8.35 -13.76 11.41
CA THR A 263 -8.33 -13.52 12.86
C THR A 263 -8.30 -12.03 13.22
N LYS A 264 -8.00 -11.19 12.24
CA LYS A 264 -7.80 -9.73 12.42
C LYS A 264 -6.73 -9.40 13.47
N THR A 265 -5.63 -10.15 13.43
CA THR A 265 -4.49 -10.00 14.34
C THR A 265 -3.20 -9.90 13.54
N ILE A 266 -2.17 -9.32 14.14
CA ILE A 266 -0.80 -9.34 13.57
C ILE A 266 -0.32 -10.79 13.49
N VAL A 267 0.27 -11.15 12.35
CA VAL A 267 0.92 -12.46 12.17
C VAL A 267 2.14 -12.54 13.09
N PRO A 268 2.22 -13.52 13.99
CA PRO A 268 3.35 -13.64 14.91
C PRO A 268 4.71 -13.72 14.17
N GLY A 269 5.67 -12.92 14.62
CA GLY A 269 7.03 -12.90 14.04
C GLY A 269 7.13 -12.29 12.63
N SER A 270 6.07 -11.68 12.11
CA SER A 270 6.07 -11.06 10.78
C SER A 270 6.74 -9.68 10.73
N VAL A 271 6.95 -9.05 11.88
CA VAL A 271 7.55 -7.72 12.00
C VAL A 271 8.90 -7.83 12.66
N THR A 272 9.94 -7.34 11.99
CA THR A 272 11.32 -7.34 12.51
C THR A 272 11.98 -5.98 12.33
N ASN A 273 12.94 -5.66 13.20
CA ASN A 273 13.69 -4.41 13.16
C ASN A 273 12.82 -3.13 13.27
N VAL A 274 11.64 -3.26 13.82
CA VAL A 274 10.79 -2.13 14.24
C VAL A 274 10.82 -2.09 15.75
N GLU A 275 11.23 -0.97 16.30
CA GLU A 275 11.04 -0.71 17.72
C GLU A 275 9.57 -0.31 17.88
N LEU A 276 8.78 -1.16 18.54
CA LEU A 276 7.39 -0.84 18.86
C LEU A 276 7.41 0.31 19.86
N VAL A 277 7.10 1.49 19.40
CA VAL A 277 6.96 2.65 20.28
C VAL A 277 5.61 2.58 20.95
N SER A 278 5.62 2.53 22.27
CA SER A 278 4.43 2.88 23.03
C SER A 278 4.03 4.30 22.63
N PRO A 279 2.79 4.55 22.17
CA PRO A 279 2.40 5.88 21.75
C PRO A 279 2.57 6.85 22.89
N ASP A 280 3.23 7.94 22.59
CA ASP A 280 3.30 9.06 23.51
C ASP A 280 1.89 9.62 23.67
N SER A 281 1.50 9.88 24.92
CA SER A 281 0.26 10.55 25.31
C SER A 281 0.05 11.93 24.64
N ASN A 282 1.00 12.40 23.87
CA ASN A 282 1.02 13.71 23.21
C ASN A 282 0.56 13.71 21.74
N LYS A 283 -0.19 12.71 21.27
CA LYS A 283 -0.79 12.68 19.93
C LYS A 283 0.23 12.75 18.75
N ASN A 284 1.47 12.42 18.97
CA ASN A 284 2.48 12.49 17.93
C ASN A 284 3.44 11.28 18.00
N PRO A 285 2.95 10.07 17.74
CA PRO A 285 3.83 8.93 17.64
C PRO A 285 4.84 9.22 16.52
N LYS A 286 6.11 9.12 16.83
CA LYS A 286 7.17 9.34 15.86
C LYS A 286 7.31 8.07 15.03
N GLY A 287 7.12 8.19 13.72
CA GLY A 287 7.52 7.15 12.78
C GLY A 287 9.00 6.83 13.02
N GLN A 288 9.32 5.56 13.22
CA GLN A 288 10.70 5.12 13.26
C GLN A 288 11.14 4.68 11.88
N GLN A 289 12.30 5.13 11.47
CA GLN A 289 12.89 4.68 10.21
C GLN A 289 13.31 3.22 10.31
N GLY A 290 13.10 2.47 9.24
CA GLY A 290 13.44 1.06 9.15
C GLY A 290 12.27 0.11 9.43
N GLY A 291 12.57 -1.16 9.47
CA GLY A 291 11.61 -2.25 9.68
C GLY A 291 11.43 -3.14 8.46
N THR A 292 11.13 -4.40 8.74
CA THR A 292 10.83 -5.42 7.73
C THR A 292 9.52 -6.11 8.09
N PHE A 293 8.62 -6.18 7.13
CA PHE A 293 7.29 -6.77 7.25
C PHE A 293 7.17 -7.99 6.34
N ASN A 294 6.97 -9.16 6.93
CA ASN A 294 6.81 -10.41 6.18
C ASN A 294 5.31 -10.67 5.93
N VAL A 295 4.90 -10.53 4.68
CA VAL A 295 3.50 -10.67 4.25
C VAL A 295 3.13 -12.07 3.76
N LYS A 296 3.93 -13.09 4.07
CA LYS A 296 3.65 -14.46 3.63
C LYS A 296 2.28 -14.99 4.09
N GLU A 297 1.84 -14.61 5.29
CA GLU A 297 0.61 -15.12 5.92
C GLU A 297 -0.38 -14.01 6.31
N GLY A 298 -0.11 -12.78 5.88
CA GLY A 298 -0.96 -11.63 6.18
C GLY A 298 -0.77 -10.49 5.22
N THR A 299 -1.64 -9.50 5.30
CA THR A 299 -1.67 -8.33 4.44
C THR A 299 -1.16 -7.09 5.18
N LEU A 300 -0.31 -6.30 4.56
CA LEU A 300 0.12 -4.99 5.06
C LEU A 300 -0.76 -3.89 4.50
N TYR A 301 -1.20 -2.97 5.36
CA TYR A 301 -2.03 -1.81 5.00
C TYR A 301 -1.23 -0.53 5.21
N PHE A 302 -1.34 0.42 4.28
CA PHE A 302 -0.48 1.59 4.26
C PHE A 302 -1.18 2.85 3.77
N VAL A 303 -0.96 3.95 4.50
CA VAL A 303 -1.25 5.33 4.08
C VAL A 303 -0.01 6.20 4.32
N ASN A 304 0.34 7.05 3.38
CA ASN A 304 1.54 7.90 3.51
C ASN A 304 1.26 9.34 3.97
N GLY A 305 0.04 9.65 4.37
CA GLY A 305 -0.38 11.00 4.69
C GLY A 305 -1.14 11.66 3.54
N THR A 306 -0.88 12.90 3.26
CA THR A 306 -1.46 13.68 2.16
C THR A 306 -0.38 14.34 1.33
N CYS A 307 -0.53 14.37 0.01
CA CYS A 307 0.34 15.19 -0.84
C CYS A 307 -0.09 16.67 -0.89
N GLY A 308 -1.25 16.97 -0.31
CA GLY A 308 -1.83 18.30 -0.20
C GLY A 308 -1.59 18.98 1.14
N ARG A 309 -2.52 19.83 1.53
CA ARG A 309 -2.45 20.64 2.73
C ARG A 309 -3.27 20.11 3.90
N LYS A 310 -4.41 19.46 3.64
CA LYS A 310 -5.37 18.99 4.66
C LYS A 310 -4.76 17.83 5.44
N ARG A 311 -4.72 17.95 6.77
CA ARG A 311 -4.09 16.96 7.65
C ARG A 311 -5.03 16.61 8.79
N TYR A 312 -5.09 15.32 9.14
CA TYR A 312 -5.78 14.84 10.31
C TYR A 312 -4.78 14.55 11.43
N TYR A 313 -5.30 14.32 12.63
CA TYR A 313 -4.47 13.98 13.77
C TYR A 313 -4.63 12.49 14.07
N PRO A 314 -3.51 11.79 14.29
CA PRO A 314 -3.55 10.42 14.75
C PRO A 314 -4.28 10.33 16.11
N TYR A 315 -5.13 9.32 16.26
CA TYR A 315 -5.83 9.07 17.50
C TYR A 315 -4.89 8.45 18.54
N THR A 316 -5.15 8.72 19.82
CA THR A 316 -4.54 7.99 20.93
C THR A 316 -5.10 6.57 20.99
N GLN A 317 -4.45 5.69 21.77
CA GLN A 317 -4.96 4.34 22.01
C GLN A 317 -6.40 4.36 22.50
N ASP A 318 -6.71 5.18 23.52
CA ASP A 318 -8.05 5.29 24.10
C ASP A 318 -9.09 5.76 23.07
N GLU A 319 -8.74 6.72 22.21
CA GLU A 319 -9.61 7.19 21.13
C GLU A 319 -9.86 6.10 20.08
N MET A 320 -8.84 5.33 19.72
CA MET A 320 -8.99 4.21 18.77
C MET A 320 -9.86 3.11 19.34
N GLU A 321 -9.60 2.66 20.55
CA GLU A 321 -10.35 1.58 21.18
C GLU A 321 -11.82 1.97 21.39
N ALA A 322 -12.10 3.20 21.82
CA ALA A 322 -13.46 3.72 21.98
C ALA A 322 -14.24 3.79 20.63
N GLY A 323 -13.56 4.10 19.52
CA GLY A 323 -14.17 4.15 18.18
C GLY A 323 -14.55 2.76 17.65
N PHE A 324 -13.80 1.72 18.02
CA PHE A 324 -13.99 0.36 17.55
C PHE A 324 -14.95 -0.50 18.35
N ASP A 325 -15.36 -0.09 19.54
CA ASP A 325 -16.42 -0.77 20.28
C ASP A 325 -17.72 -0.91 19.46
N LYS A 326 -18.00 0.07 18.59
CA LYS A 326 -19.14 0.00 17.66
C LYS A 326 -19.03 -1.12 16.63
N HIS A 327 -17.83 -1.50 16.23
CA HIS A 327 -17.58 -2.44 15.14
C HIS A 327 -16.93 -3.75 15.59
N LYS A 328 -16.79 -3.97 16.89
CA LYS A 328 -16.30 -5.20 17.54
C LYS A 328 -14.95 -5.70 16.97
N VAL A 329 -14.01 -4.81 16.77
CA VAL A 329 -12.62 -5.15 16.48
C VAL A 329 -11.83 -5.01 17.79
N GLU A 330 -11.75 -6.07 18.56
CA GLU A 330 -10.92 -6.11 19.78
C GLU A 330 -9.43 -5.98 19.40
N GLY A 331 -8.66 -5.29 20.23
CA GLY A 331 -7.20 -5.16 20.04
C GLY A 331 -6.81 -4.35 18.80
N TYR A 332 -7.62 -3.42 18.39
CA TYR A 332 -7.36 -2.64 17.17
C TYR A 332 -6.04 -1.86 17.22
N TRP A 333 -5.72 -1.33 18.39
CA TRP A 333 -4.44 -0.66 18.61
C TRP A 333 -3.24 -1.55 18.31
N ASP A 334 -3.34 -2.83 18.66
CA ASP A 334 -2.26 -3.81 18.46
C ASP A 334 -1.97 -4.08 16.98
N LEU A 335 -2.85 -3.65 16.06
CA LEU A 335 -2.62 -3.77 14.61
C LEU A 335 -1.64 -2.74 14.06
N PHE A 336 -1.40 -1.66 14.81
CA PHE A 336 -0.41 -0.66 14.44
C PHE A 336 0.98 -1.13 14.90
N THR A 337 1.88 -1.23 13.96
CA THR A 337 3.21 -1.81 14.18
C THR A 337 4.28 -0.78 14.52
N GLY A 338 3.90 0.27 15.27
CA GLY A 338 4.81 1.34 15.69
C GLY A 338 5.11 2.39 14.61
N LYS A 339 4.57 2.21 13.40
CA LYS A 339 4.70 3.17 12.29
C LYS A 339 3.40 3.93 12.09
N TYR A 340 3.31 5.07 12.76
CA TYR A 340 2.08 5.82 12.85
C TYR A 340 2.37 7.25 13.25
N GLY A 341 1.77 8.24 12.58
CA GLY A 341 2.00 9.63 12.92
C GLY A 341 1.54 10.62 11.84
N GLN A 342 1.83 11.89 12.06
CA GLN A 342 1.55 12.96 11.11
C GLN A 342 2.87 13.48 10.53
N PRO A 343 3.09 13.39 9.20
CA PRO A 343 4.28 13.97 8.57
C PRO A 343 4.43 15.48 8.75
N GLY A 344 3.33 16.20 8.95
CA GLY A 344 3.32 17.63 9.21
C GLY A 344 3.57 18.53 7.98
N ALA A 345 3.88 17.92 6.85
CA ALA A 345 4.11 18.56 5.56
C ALA A 345 3.55 17.69 4.43
N PRO A 346 3.36 18.22 3.21
CA PRO A 346 2.95 17.42 2.07
C PRO A 346 3.88 16.23 1.86
N ALA A 347 3.33 15.03 1.67
CA ALA A 347 4.08 13.78 1.63
C ALA A 347 3.86 13.00 0.32
N PHE A 348 4.86 12.20 -0.03
CA PHE A 348 4.79 11.23 -1.12
C PHE A 348 5.67 10.03 -0.79
N SER A 349 5.40 8.90 -1.42
CA SER A 349 6.25 7.73 -1.28
C SER A 349 6.88 7.31 -2.60
N GLU A 350 8.17 6.97 -2.56
CA GLU A 350 8.89 6.21 -3.57
C GLU A 350 8.83 4.74 -3.19
N ILE A 351 8.30 3.90 -4.06
CA ILE A 351 8.14 2.47 -3.81
C ILE A 351 8.92 1.70 -4.87
N SER A 352 9.93 0.97 -4.42
CA SER A 352 10.77 0.10 -5.26
C SER A 352 10.30 -1.34 -5.13
N VAL A 353 10.07 -2.01 -6.25
CA VAL A 353 9.57 -3.39 -6.32
C VAL A 353 10.61 -4.25 -7.03
N SER A 354 11.08 -5.27 -6.34
CA SER A 354 11.91 -6.34 -6.91
C SER A 354 11.20 -7.68 -6.82
N SER A 355 11.82 -8.72 -7.31
CA SER A 355 11.28 -10.08 -7.19
C SER A 355 11.29 -10.63 -5.75
N SER A 356 12.06 -10.04 -4.85
CA SER A 356 12.28 -10.53 -3.48
C SER A 356 11.77 -9.59 -2.38
N GLU A 357 11.68 -8.28 -2.67
CA GLU A 357 11.24 -7.30 -1.68
C GLU A 357 10.56 -6.09 -2.34
N ILE A 358 9.75 -5.41 -1.56
CA ILE A 358 9.26 -4.07 -1.83
C ILE A 358 9.90 -3.15 -0.78
N GLU A 359 10.56 -2.07 -1.22
CA GLU A 359 11.08 -1.02 -0.34
C GLU A 359 10.20 0.23 -0.49
N VAL A 360 9.74 0.76 0.63
CA VAL A 360 8.94 1.98 0.70
C VAL A 360 9.76 3.07 1.37
N LYS A 361 9.87 4.23 0.74
CA LYS A 361 10.47 5.44 1.29
C LYS A 361 9.47 6.58 1.21
N THR A 362 9.04 7.07 2.36
CA THR A 362 8.13 8.22 2.44
C THR A 362 8.92 9.48 2.74
N TYR A 363 8.67 10.50 1.95
CA TYR A 363 9.30 11.82 2.05
C TYR A 363 8.25 12.88 2.32
N THR A 364 8.65 13.92 3.02
CA THR A 364 7.94 15.19 3.04
C THR A 364 8.59 16.19 2.09
N SER A 365 7.81 17.13 1.60
CA SER A 365 8.26 18.22 0.72
C SER A 365 7.99 19.58 1.34
N ASP A 366 8.87 20.55 1.06
CA ASP A 366 8.71 21.93 1.46
C ASP A 366 8.46 22.86 0.25
N ALA A 367 8.25 24.15 0.52
CA ALA A 367 8.03 25.19 -0.51
C ALA A 367 9.19 25.37 -1.50
N ASN A 368 10.39 24.89 -1.17
CA ASN A 368 11.55 24.89 -2.04
C ASN A 368 11.69 23.61 -2.86
N ALA A 369 10.68 22.73 -2.76
CA ALA A 369 10.68 21.40 -3.35
C ALA A 369 11.92 20.57 -2.94
N GLN A 370 12.22 20.58 -1.63
CA GLN A 370 13.25 19.75 -1.02
C GLN A 370 12.60 18.55 -0.34
N ALA A 371 13.18 17.37 -0.57
CA ALA A 371 12.75 16.12 0.06
C ALA A 371 13.41 15.96 1.43
N THR A 372 12.62 15.63 2.44
CA THR A 372 13.12 15.13 3.72
C THR A 372 12.59 13.71 3.93
N LEU A 373 13.46 12.74 4.12
CA LEU A 373 13.06 11.36 4.41
C LEU A 373 12.30 11.33 5.74
N PHE A 374 11.05 10.92 5.70
CA PHE A 374 10.20 10.76 6.87
C PHE A 374 10.32 9.36 7.46
N ASP A 375 10.13 8.33 6.62
CA ASP A 375 10.24 6.93 7.02
C ASP A 375 10.67 6.04 5.87
N THR A 376 11.17 4.85 6.22
CA THR A 376 11.48 3.77 5.27
C THR A 376 11.15 2.42 5.89
N PHE A 377 10.70 1.46 5.07
CA PHE A 377 10.51 0.07 5.49
C PHE A 377 10.57 -0.88 4.29
N LYS A 378 10.66 -2.18 4.59
CA LYS A 378 10.69 -3.25 3.60
C LYS A 378 9.54 -4.23 3.80
N ILE A 379 9.05 -4.78 2.69
CA ILE A 379 8.06 -5.85 2.65
C ILE A 379 8.72 -7.05 1.99
N VAL A 380 8.61 -8.22 2.61
CA VAL A 380 9.19 -9.47 2.11
C VAL A 380 8.19 -10.62 2.19
N LYS A 381 8.44 -11.69 1.44
CA LYS A 381 7.68 -12.95 1.47
C LYS A 381 8.59 -14.13 1.82
N ASN A 382 9.28 -14.04 2.92
CA ASN A 382 10.20 -15.10 3.31
C ASN A 382 9.48 -16.21 4.07
N GLY A 383 9.77 -17.47 3.76
CA GLY A 383 9.38 -18.57 4.61
C GLY A 383 10.18 -18.52 5.92
N ASN A 384 9.52 -18.33 7.08
CA ASN A 384 10.10 -18.19 8.41
C ASN A 384 11.20 -17.12 8.52
N THR A 385 10.79 -15.90 8.85
CA THR A 385 11.73 -14.84 9.24
C THR A 385 11.98 -14.84 10.75
N GLY A 386 12.34 -15.94 11.26
CA GLY A 386 12.79 -16.03 12.65
C GLY A 386 14.30 -15.94 12.83
N ILE A 387 15.09 -15.63 11.81
CA ILE A 387 16.55 -15.37 11.94
C ILE A 387 16.99 -14.82 10.57
N GLU A 388 17.68 -13.67 10.51
CA GLU A 388 18.58 -13.43 9.39
C GLU A 388 19.51 -14.64 9.31
N GLU A 389 19.33 -15.46 8.28
CA GLU A 389 20.38 -16.42 7.93
C GLU A 389 21.60 -15.60 7.50
N ASN A 390 22.44 -15.31 8.46
CA ASN A 390 23.84 -15.14 8.17
C ASN A 390 24.27 -16.46 7.52
N LYS A 391 24.42 -16.47 6.19
CA LYS A 391 24.76 -17.66 5.40
C LYS A 391 26.21 -18.11 5.64
N GLN A 392 26.58 -18.28 6.88
CA GLN A 392 27.59 -19.21 7.29
C GLN A 392 26.86 -20.49 7.71
N SER A 393 26.79 -21.44 6.80
CA SER A 393 26.19 -22.74 7.09
C SER A 393 27.06 -23.46 8.11
N ALA A 394 26.71 -23.28 9.39
CA ALA A 394 27.31 -24.08 10.45
C ALA A 394 27.01 -25.56 10.15
N LYS A 395 28.05 -26.37 10.01
CA LYS A 395 27.84 -27.81 9.93
C LYS A 395 27.69 -28.36 11.35
N LEU A 396 26.47 -28.79 11.66
CA LEU A 396 26.16 -29.50 12.89
C LEU A 396 26.24 -31.01 12.64
N TYR A 397 26.93 -31.74 13.49
CA TYR A 397 27.01 -33.18 13.42
C TYR A 397 27.29 -33.80 14.80
N PRO A 398 26.76 -34.98 15.12
CA PRO A 398 25.83 -35.75 14.29
C PRO A 398 24.45 -35.08 14.25
N THR A 399 23.61 -35.43 13.26
CA THR A 399 22.24 -34.99 13.17
C THR A 399 21.28 -35.60 14.22
N TYR A 400 21.80 -36.59 14.97
CA TYR A 400 21.16 -37.20 16.14
C TYR A 400 22.21 -37.28 17.26
N ALA A 401 21.93 -36.66 18.40
CA ALA A 401 22.85 -36.65 19.53
C ALA A 401 22.07 -36.75 20.85
N LYS A 402 22.67 -37.46 21.83
CA LYS A 402 22.15 -37.55 23.19
C LYS A 402 22.75 -36.47 24.12
N ASP A 403 24.02 -36.19 23.96
CA ASP A 403 24.75 -35.35 24.90
C ASP A 403 25.35 -34.11 24.27
N LYS A 404 25.94 -34.22 23.07
CA LYS A 404 26.63 -33.11 22.42
C LYS A 404 26.48 -33.13 20.91
N ILE A 405 26.35 -31.95 20.35
CA ILE A 405 26.44 -31.68 18.91
C ILE A 405 27.71 -30.90 18.64
N ASN A 406 28.49 -31.34 17.67
CA ASN A 406 29.70 -30.61 17.26
C ASN A 406 29.32 -29.51 16.24
N THR A 407 30.07 -28.42 16.28
CA THR A 407 29.99 -27.32 15.33
C THR A 407 31.35 -26.97 14.75
N THR A 408 31.37 -26.49 13.53
CA THR A 408 32.58 -25.97 12.88
C THR A 408 32.78 -24.48 13.10
N GLU A 409 31.82 -23.83 13.75
CA GLU A 409 31.84 -22.37 13.93
C GLU A 409 32.53 -21.99 15.24
N SER A 410 33.39 -20.97 15.17
CA SER A 410 34.15 -20.46 16.29
C SER A 410 33.55 -19.25 17.00
N ASP A 411 32.61 -18.54 16.31
CA ASP A 411 32.12 -17.26 16.78
C ASP A 411 30.62 -17.31 17.20
N ILE A 412 30.24 -18.44 17.80
CA ILE A 412 28.87 -18.65 18.28
C ILE A 412 28.64 -17.78 19.52
N ILE A 413 27.65 -16.87 19.44
CA ILE A 413 27.27 -15.98 20.54
C ILE A 413 26.16 -16.61 21.38
N ARG A 414 25.25 -17.39 20.75
CA ARG A 414 24.09 -17.99 21.39
C ARG A 414 23.60 -19.22 20.64
N VAL A 415 23.16 -20.24 21.37
CA VAL A 415 22.51 -21.43 20.80
C VAL A 415 21.18 -21.66 21.51
N ASN A 416 20.16 -21.94 20.74
CA ASN A 416 18.82 -22.32 21.23
C ASN A 416 18.31 -23.54 20.48
N ALA A 417 17.66 -24.47 21.18
CA ALA A 417 16.77 -25.45 20.57
C ALA A 417 15.34 -24.91 20.57
N ILE A 418 14.57 -25.30 19.55
CA ILE A 418 13.15 -24.91 19.42
C ILE A 418 12.36 -26.21 19.21
N ASP A 419 11.38 -26.50 20.05
CA ASP A 419 10.52 -27.67 19.87
C ASP A 419 9.40 -27.43 18.84
N LEU A 420 8.68 -28.47 18.50
CA LEU A 420 7.59 -28.40 17.51
C LEU A 420 6.42 -27.49 17.91
N THR A 421 6.39 -27.04 19.17
CA THR A 421 5.38 -26.07 19.67
C THR A 421 5.87 -24.64 19.60
N GLY A 422 7.15 -24.42 19.20
CA GLY A 422 7.79 -23.10 19.14
C GLY A 422 8.44 -22.68 20.46
N LYS A 423 8.48 -23.52 21.49
CA LYS A 423 9.12 -23.20 22.77
C LYS A 423 10.64 -23.24 22.63
N ILE A 424 11.31 -22.24 23.17
CA ILE A 424 12.74 -22.01 23.05
C ILE A 424 13.47 -22.51 24.32
N TYR A 425 14.54 -23.27 24.09
CA TYR A 425 15.43 -23.80 25.14
C TYR A 425 16.86 -23.30 24.89
N PRO A 426 17.39 -22.36 25.70
CA PRO A 426 18.79 -21.96 25.61
C PRO A 426 19.70 -23.13 25.88
N LEU A 427 20.70 -23.34 25.04
CA LEU A 427 21.67 -24.45 25.20
C LEU A 427 23.04 -23.93 25.61
N PRO A 428 23.71 -24.58 26.58
CA PRO A 428 25.11 -24.36 26.86
C PRO A 428 25.95 -24.76 25.65
N PHE A 429 27.00 -24.01 25.36
CA PHE A 429 27.93 -24.32 24.29
C PHE A 429 29.35 -23.83 24.60
N ASP A 430 30.31 -24.44 23.95
CA ASP A 430 31.68 -23.97 23.82
C ASP A 430 32.05 -23.80 22.33
N ASN A 431 33.28 -23.43 22.02
CA ASN A 431 33.72 -23.14 20.65
C ASN A 431 33.64 -24.34 19.67
N GLN A 432 33.28 -25.52 20.12
CA GLN A 432 33.22 -26.72 19.27
C GLN A 432 32.02 -27.63 19.57
N HIS A 433 31.35 -27.43 20.72
CA HIS A 433 30.28 -28.33 21.16
C HIS A 433 29.09 -27.56 21.70
N ILE A 434 27.90 -28.06 21.37
CA ILE A 434 26.62 -27.61 21.91
C ILE A 434 26.12 -28.73 22.82
N ASP A 435 25.89 -28.45 24.10
CA ASP A 435 25.40 -29.41 25.08
C ASP A 435 23.86 -29.54 24.92
N VAL A 436 23.45 -30.73 24.56
CA VAL A 436 22.01 -31.11 24.37
C VAL A 436 21.56 -32.14 25.40
N SER A 437 22.38 -32.48 26.40
CA SER A 437 22.10 -33.50 27.39
C SER A 437 20.82 -33.25 28.23
N ASN A 438 20.40 -32.00 28.31
CA ASN A 438 19.18 -31.59 29.05
C ASN A 438 17.93 -31.54 28.19
N LEU A 439 18.00 -31.84 26.90
CA LEU A 439 16.84 -31.92 26.04
C LEU A 439 16.16 -33.29 26.22
N THR A 440 14.82 -33.28 26.28
CA THR A 440 14.02 -34.51 26.29
C THR A 440 13.91 -35.06 24.89
N ASP A 441 13.68 -36.37 24.73
CA ASP A 441 13.48 -37.01 23.43
C ASP A 441 12.35 -36.33 22.66
N GLY A 442 12.65 -35.88 21.46
CA GLY A 442 11.68 -35.19 20.56
C GLY A 442 11.85 -33.66 20.47
N ILE A 443 12.89 -33.09 21.04
CA ILE A 443 13.29 -31.68 20.86
C ILE A 443 14.44 -31.62 19.86
#